data_42798523525beac52e230904b44979d9
#
_entry.id   42798523525beac52e230904b44979d9
#
_cell.length_a   1.000
_cell.length_b   1.000
_cell.length_c   1.000
_cell.angle_alpha   90.00
_cell.angle_beta   90.00
_cell.angle_gamma   90.00
#
_symmetry.space_group_name_H-M   'P 1'
#
loop_
_entity.id
_entity.type
_entity.pdbx_description
1 polymer ?
#
loop_
_entity_poly.entity_id
_entity_poly.type
_entity_poly.pdbx_seq_one_letter_code
_entity_poly.pdbx_strand_id
1 'polypeptide(L)'
;GLEQLLEHRWSDTVSYFGTGGTTAQDQSHAHGIDYGLFDRAALQRHWLERADGVVWHQDTAERVELKGSTTSVSCASGSTLQARLVIDASGSRTPHIRRPDQGPVAGQAAYGVVGRFSKPPIEEGRFVLMDYRCDHLSAAQRQEPPTFLYAMDLGDEVFFVEETSLALAPGVRYDVLKQRLQQRLDRRGVEITEVIHEEFCLFPMNLPLPDRNQPVLAFGGAASMVHPASGYMVGSLLRRGPDLAQATSVALANPSLGSAALAQRGWQALWPVELVLRHQLYQFGLGRLMGFNEALLRTHFATFFSLPREEWFG
;
A
#
# COMPACT_ATOMS: atom_id res chain seq x y z
N GLY A 1 -5.16 7.32 -21.66
CA GLY A 1 -4.52 6.56 -20.59
C GLY A 1 -5.15 6.87 -19.24
N LEU A 2 -4.64 6.30 -18.13
CA LEU A 2 -5.18 6.53 -16.79
C LEU A 2 -4.77 7.90 -16.21
N GLU A 3 -3.86 8.61 -16.84
CA GLU A 3 -3.39 9.95 -16.39
C GLU A 3 -4.53 10.98 -16.29
N GLN A 4 -5.53 10.87 -17.13
CA GLN A 4 -6.73 11.72 -17.10
C GLN A 4 -7.62 11.49 -15.88
N LEU A 5 -7.34 10.47 -15.08
CA LEU A 5 -8.07 10.11 -13.86
C LEU A 5 -7.32 10.56 -12.60
N LEU A 6 -6.20 11.30 -12.77
CA LEU A 6 -5.50 11.91 -11.66
C LEU A 6 -6.24 13.15 -11.18
N GLU A 7 -6.44 13.26 -9.89
CA GLU A 7 -6.93 14.45 -9.22
C GLU A 7 -5.80 15.47 -9.05
N HIS A 8 -4.61 14.97 -8.66
CA HIS A 8 -3.42 15.80 -8.49
C HIS A 8 -2.20 15.13 -9.11
N ARG A 9 -1.24 15.95 -9.55
CA ARG A 9 0.07 15.53 -10.05
C ARG A 9 1.15 16.48 -9.55
N TRP A 10 2.20 15.93 -8.99
CA TRP A 10 3.41 16.65 -8.60
C TRP A 10 4.54 16.22 -9.52
N SER A 11 5.26 17.20 -10.08
CA SER A 11 6.36 16.95 -11.03
C SER A 11 7.65 16.55 -10.36
N ASP A 12 7.72 16.69 -9.03
CA ASP A 12 8.88 16.31 -8.24
C ASP A 12 8.46 15.91 -6.83
N THR A 13 9.07 14.86 -6.32
CA THR A 13 8.91 14.41 -4.95
C THR A 13 10.18 14.68 -4.16
N VAL A 14 10.04 15.08 -2.90
CA VAL A 14 11.18 15.38 -2.05
C VAL A 14 11.17 14.56 -0.76
N SER A 15 12.35 14.31 -0.21
CA SER A 15 12.51 13.73 1.12
C SER A 15 13.53 14.50 1.95
N TYR A 16 13.43 14.35 3.28
CA TYR A 16 14.35 14.94 4.25
C TYR A 16 14.82 13.83 5.19
N PHE A 17 16.11 13.52 5.16
CA PHE A 17 16.65 12.39 5.94
C PHE A 17 17.33 12.83 7.24
N GLY A 18 17.58 14.12 7.44
CA GLY A 18 18.14 14.65 8.68
C GLY A 18 19.54 14.13 8.98
N THR A 19 20.37 13.93 7.96
CA THR A 19 21.72 13.36 8.12
C THR A 19 22.74 14.31 8.73
N GLY A 20 22.42 15.60 8.82
CA GLY A 20 23.31 16.65 9.33
C GLY A 20 23.30 16.87 10.87
N GLY A 21 22.73 15.98 11.65
CA GLY A 21 22.76 16.02 13.13
C GLY A 21 21.69 16.91 13.79
N THR A 22 21.48 18.13 13.36
CA THR A 22 20.38 18.99 13.77
C THR A 22 19.51 19.33 12.57
N THR A 23 18.46 18.80 12.53
CA THR A 23 17.44 18.51 11.58
C THR A 23 16.67 19.71 11.01
N ALA A 24 16.77 20.90 11.61
CA ALA A 24 16.08 22.11 11.15
C ALA A 24 16.64 22.70 9.85
N GLN A 25 17.88 22.36 9.48
CA GLN A 25 18.58 22.86 8.29
C GLN A 25 18.82 21.78 7.23
N ASP A 26 18.15 20.64 7.35
CA ASP A 26 18.32 19.53 6.40
C ASP A 26 17.82 19.94 5.02
N GLN A 27 18.67 19.74 4.02
CA GLN A 27 18.28 20.01 2.65
C GLN A 27 17.37 18.92 2.13
N SER A 28 16.39 19.32 1.33
CA SER A 28 15.54 18.37 0.64
C SER A 28 16.35 17.57 -0.40
N HIS A 29 16.07 16.28 -0.47
CA HIS A 29 16.55 15.41 -1.52
C HIS A 29 15.44 15.27 -2.57
N ALA A 30 15.64 15.86 -3.74
CA ALA A 30 14.72 15.75 -4.87
C ALA A 30 14.91 14.39 -5.57
N HIS A 31 13.80 13.70 -5.83
CA HIS A 31 13.85 12.37 -6.46
C HIS A 31 13.75 12.39 -7.98
N GLY A 32 13.33 13.52 -8.57
CA GLY A 32 13.17 13.68 -10.02
C GLY A 32 12.12 12.72 -10.60
N ILE A 33 11.10 12.38 -9.82
CA ILE A 33 9.99 11.52 -10.24
C ILE A 33 8.65 12.22 -10.04
N ASP A 34 7.76 12.02 -11.00
CA ASP A 34 6.38 12.48 -10.87
C ASP A 34 5.60 11.56 -9.93
N TYR A 35 4.69 12.16 -9.20
CA TYR A 35 3.72 11.44 -8.38
C TYR A 35 2.31 11.86 -8.75
N GLY A 36 1.38 10.90 -8.83
CA GLY A 36 -0.02 11.15 -9.15
C GLY A 36 -0.96 10.58 -8.09
N LEU A 37 -1.93 11.39 -7.68
CA LEU A 37 -3.06 10.96 -6.87
C LEU A 37 -4.26 10.74 -7.78
N PHE A 38 -4.82 9.52 -7.78
CA PHE A 38 -6.04 9.22 -8.53
C PHE A 38 -7.28 9.81 -7.86
N ASP A 39 -8.15 10.43 -8.65
CA ASP A 39 -9.55 10.56 -8.27
C ASP A 39 -10.17 9.17 -8.15
N ARG A 40 -10.43 8.78 -6.91
CA ARG A 40 -10.95 7.45 -6.58
C ARG A 40 -12.31 7.18 -7.24
N ALA A 41 -13.18 8.19 -7.29
CA ALA A 41 -14.51 8.04 -7.89
C ALA A 41 -14.42 7.95 -9.42
N ALA A 42 -13.56 8.75 -10.05
CA ALA A 42 -13.32 8.69 -11.49
C ALA A 42 -12.69 7.35 -11.89
N LEU A 43 -11.72 6.86 -11.12
CA LEU A 43 -11.10 5.55 -11.36
C LEU A 43 -12.12 4.42 -11.23
N GLN A 44 -12.99 4.46 -10.22
CA GLN A 44 -14.05 3.48 -10.04
C GLN A 44 -15.04 3.52 -11.21
N ARG A 45 -15.55 4.69 -11.59
CA ARG A 45 -16.43 4.83 -12.76
C ARG A 45 -15.80 4.28 -14.02
N HIS A 46 -14.54 4.62 -14.27
CA HIS A 46 -13.80 4.16 -15.45
C HIS A 46 -13.80 2.63 -15.59
N TRP A 47 -13.67 1.89 -14.49
CA TRP A 47 -13.70 0.43 -14.52
C TRP A 47 -15.12 -0.13 -14.57
N LEU A 48 -16.08 0.48 -13.85
CA LEU A 48 -17.47 0.05 -13.86
C LEU A 48 -18.11 0.18 -15.26
N GLU A 49 -17.82 1.28 -15.97
CA GLU A 49 -18.29 1.50 -17.34
C GLU A 49 -17.76 0.47 -18.36
N ARG A 50 -16.71 -0.26 -18.01
CA ARG A 50 -16.10 -1.34 -18.80
C ARG A 50 -16.46 -2.74 -18.34
N ALA A 51 -17.31 -2.83 -17.33
CA ALA A 51 -17.75 -4.11 -16.75
C ALA A 51 -19.10 -4.57 -17.35
N ASP A 52 -19.26 -4.46 -18.67
CA ASP A 52 -20.48 -4.88 -19.37
C ASP A 52 -20.70 -6.39 -19.18
N GLY A 53 -21.95 -6.77 -18.92
CA GLY A 53 -22.35 -8.15 -18.70
C GLY A 53 -22.01 -8.72 -17.30
N VAL A 54 -21.43 -7.91 -16.40
CA VAL A 54 -21.22 -8.33 -15.01
C VAL A 54 -22.53 -8.24 -14.23
N VAL A 55 -22.87 -9.33 -13.53
CA VAL A 55 -23.99 -9.36 -12.60
C VAL A 55 -23.46 -9.02 -11.20
N TRP A 56 -23.96 -7.94 -10.62
CA TRP A 56 -23.56 -7.46 -9.31
C TRP A 56 -24.45 -8.04 -8.22
N HIS A 57 -23.85 -8.63 -7.18
CA HIS A 57 -24.53 -9.09 -5.97
C HIS A 57 -23.99 -8.30 -4.78
N GLN A 58 -24.88 -7.66 -4.04
CA GLN A 58 -24.52 -6.97 -2.79
C GLN A 58 -24.71 -7.95 -1.64
N ASP A 59 -23.67 -8.74 -1.35
CA ASP A 59 -23.70 -9.79 -0.33
C ASP A 59 -22.29 -10.04 0.24
N THR A 60 -22.20 -10.83 1.30
CA THR A 60 -20.95 -11.25 1.90
C THR A 60 -20.71 -12.72 1.63
N ALA A 61 -19.57 -13.05 0.99
CA ALA A 61 -19.14 -14.43 0.86
C ALA A 61 -18.68 -14.97 2.22
N GLU A 62 -19.37 -15.95 2.78
CA GLU A 62 -19.03 -16.56 4.06
C GLU A 62 -18.17 -17.80 3.91
N ARG A 63 -18.40 -18.56 2.83
CA ARG A 63 -17.73 -19.85 2.61
C ARG A 63 -17.47 -20.09 1.14
N VAL A 64 -16.27 -20.54 0.84
CA VAL A 64 -15.86 -20.89 -0.52
C VAL A 64 -15.32 -22.30 -0.53
N GLU A 65 -15.92 -23.19 -1.32
CA GLU A 65 -15.61 -24.62 -1.33
C GLU A 65 -15.49 -25.17 -2.75
N LEU A 66 -14.47 -25.99 -2.98
CA LEU A 66 -14.36 -26.78 -4.21
C LEU A 66 -15.37 -27.93 -4.18
N LYS A 67 -16.23 -28.02 -5.19
CA LYS A 67 -17.20 -29.10 -5.39
C LYS A 67 -17.00 -29.73 -6.76
N GLY A 68 -16.22 -30.81 -6.80
CA GLY A 68 -15.86 -31.46 -8.07
C GLY A 68 -15.04 -30.53 -8.96
N SER A 69 -15.56 -30.16 -10.12
CA SER A 69 -14.89 -29.28 -11.10
C SER A 69 -15.23 -27.79 -10.95
N THR A 70 -16.14 -27.43 -10.04
CA THR A 70 -16.59 -26.05 -9.79
C THR A 70 -16.32 -25.64 -8.36
N THR A 71 -16.39 -24.35 -8.10
CA THR A 71 -16.30 -23.75 -6.76
C THR A 71 -17.65 -23.18 -6.37
N SER A 72 -18.10 -23.51 -5.18
CA SER A 72 -19.34 -23.00 -4.55
C SER A 72 -19.03 -21.88 -3.60
N VAL A 73 -19.74 -20.75 -3.70
CA VAL A 73 -19.65 -19.61 -2.79
C VAL A 73 -20.98 -19.48 -2.06
N SER A 74 -21.00 -19.70 -0.75
CA SER A 74 -22.17 -19.49 0.11
C SER A 74 -22.11 -18.06 0.65
N CYS A 75 -23.24 -17.36 0.57
CA CYS A 75 -23.37 -15.97 0.94
C CYS A 75 -24.22 -15.80 2.22
N ALA A 76 -24.02 -14.69 2.92
CA ALA A 76 -24.74 -14.38 4.18
C ALA A 76 -26.26 -14.30 4.01
N SER A 77 -26.75 -13.92 2.84
CA SER A 77 -28.18 -13.98 2.49
C SER A 77 -28.78 -15.38 2.44
N GLY A 78 -27.95 -16.43 2.52
CA GLY A 78 -28.32 -17.82 2.29
C GLY A 78 -28.26 -18.24 0.81
N SER A 79 -27.95 -17.34 -0.11
CA SER A 79 -27.76 -17.67 -1.52
C SER A 79 -26.45 -18.45 -1.73
N THR A 80 -26.40 -19.22 -2.82
CA THR A 80 -25.22 -19.98 -3.21
C THR A 80 -24.94 -19.76 -4.70
N LEU A 81 -23.72 -19.34 -5.00
CA LEU A 81 -23.23 -19.17 -6.36
C LEU A 81 -22.31 -20.32 -6.73
N GLN A 82 -22.39 -20.76 -7.99
CA GLN A 82 -21.47 -21.76 -8.56
C GLN A 82 -20.62 -21.10 -9.63
N ALA A 83 -19.31 -21.29 -9.56
CA ALA A 83 -18.39 -20.69 -10.50
C ALA A 83 -17.31 -21.69 -10.94
N ARG A 84 -16.82 -21.54 -12.18
CA ARG A 84 -15.65 -22.26 -12.66
C ARG A 84 -14.35 -21.69 -12.06
N LEU A 85 -14.32 -20.39 -11.81
CA LEU A 85 -13.19 -19.69 -11.17
C LEU A 85 -13.73 -18.68 -10.16
N VAL A 86 -13.17 -18.67 -8.97
CA VAL A 86 -13.40 -17.65 -7.94
C VAL A 86 -12.12 -16.87 -7.74
N ILE A 87 -12.24 -15.54 -7.76
CA ILE A 87 -11.14 -14.61 -7.49
C ILE A 87 -11.53 -13.78 -6.26
N ASP A 88 -10.75 -13.91 -5.20
CA ASP A 88 -10.92 -13.13 -3.99
C ASP A 88 -10.09 -11.84 -4.05
N ALA A 89 -10.75 -10.70 -4.04
CA ALA A 89 -10.15 -9.37 -4.00
C ALA A 89 -10.58 -8.59 -2.74
N SER A 90 -11.04 -9.29 -1.68
CA SER A 90 -11.62 -8.68 -0.48
C SER A 90 -10.58 -8.14 0.52
N GLY A 91 -9.29 -8.20 0.18
CA GLY A 91 -8.20 -7.63 0.98
C GLY A 91 -7.41 -8.66 1.78
N SER A 92 -6.45 -8.17 2.57
CA SER A 92 -5.45 -9.00 3.23
C SER A 92 -5.97 -9.89 4.36
N ARG A 93 -7.14 -9.57 4.92
CA ARG A 93 -7.75 -10.28 6.05
C ARG A 93 -8.77 -11.35 5.63
N THR A 94 -8.86 -11.67 4.35
CA THR A 94 -9.80 -12.68 3.85
C THR A 94 -9.56 -14.05 4.48
N PRO A 95 -10.63 -14.75 4.91
CA PRO A 95 -10.52 -16.12 5.39
C PRO A 95 -10.47 -17.17 4.24
N HIS A 96 -10.74 -16.75 2.99
CA HIS A 96 -10.87 -17.66 1.86
C HIS A 96 -9.55 -18.02 1.19
N ILE A 97 -8.46 -17.32 1.54
CA ILE A 97 -7.14 -17.54 0.97
C ILE A 97 -6.21 -18.15 2.02
N ARG A 98 -5.74 -19.36 1.76
CA ARG A 98 -4.79 -20.05 2.61
C ARG A 98 -3.39 -19.45 2.44
N ARG A 99 -2.70 -19.28 3.58
CA ARG A 99 -1.32 -18.83 3.67
C ARG A 99 -0.54 -19.68 4.65
N PRO A 100 0.77 -19.83 4.48
CA PRO A 100 1.61 -20.42 5.54
C PRO A 100 1.59 -19.49 6.77
N ASP A 101 1.67 -20.10 7.96
CA ASP A 101 1.90 -19.34 9.19
C ASP A 101 3.34 -18.83 9.21
N GLN A 102 3.51 -17.53 9.44
CA GLN A 102 4.84 -16.89 9.53
C GLN A 102 5.07 -16.19 10.87
N GLY A 103 4.19 -16.38 11.84
CA GLY A 103 4.23 -15.63 13.08
C GLY A 103 3.68 -14.20 12.96
N PRO A 104 4.16 -13.24 13.77
CA PRO A 104 3.57 -11.90 13.83
C PRO A 104 3.65 -11.16 12.49
N VAL A 105 2.51 -10.62 12.04
CA VAL A 105 2.43 -9.78 10.84
C VAL A 105 2.77 -8.35 11.24
N ALA A 106 3.83 -7.81 10.60
CA ALA A 106 4.21 -6.42 10.78
C ALA A 106 3.33 -5.51 9.93
N GLY A 107 2.82 -4.45 10.54
CA GLY A 107 1.98 -3.45 9.88
C GLY A 107 2.70 -2.13 9.73
N GLN A 108 2.52 -1.49 8.58
CA GLN A 108 2.77 -0.05 8.43
C GLN A 108 1.52 0.67 8.94
N ALA A 109 1.74 1.62 9.85
CA ALA A 109 0.67 2.42 10.46
C ALA A 109 0.88 3.90 10.12
N ALA A 110 -0.22 4.59 9.86
CA ALA A 110 -0.21 6.00 9.53
C ALA A 110 -1.45 6.69 10.09
N TYR A 111 -1.26 7.93 10.58
CA TYR A 111 -2.33 8.83 10.96
C TYR A 111 -2.21 10.13 10.18
N GLY A 112 -3.27 10.50 9.47
CA GLY A 112 -3.27 11.66 8.59
C GLY A 112 -4.49 12.56 8.72
N VAL A 113 -4.30 13.80 8.31
CA VAL A 113 -5.32 14.84 8.24
C VAL A 113 -5.28 15.50 6.87
N VAL A 114 -6.42 15.54 6.18
CA VAL A 114 -6.68 16.48 5.09
C VAL A 114 -7.38 17.69 5.68
N GLY A 115 -6.84 18.88 5.46
CA GLY A 115 -7.43 20.06 6.07
C GLY A 115 -6.77 21.37 5.66
N ARG A 116 -7.20 22.46 6.33
CA ARG A 116 -6.61 23.77 6.23
C ARG A 116 -5.76 24.07 7.46
N PHE A 117 -4.74 24.86 7.27
CA PHE A 117 -3.75 25.15 8.31
C PHE A 117 -3.54 26.66 8.45
N SER A 118 -3.05 27.10 9.61
CA SER A 118 -2.77 28.53 9.85
C SER A 118 -1.71 29.12 8.91
N LYS A 119 -0.85 28.25 8.38
CA LYS A 119 0.10 28.50 7.28
C LYS A 119 0.46 27.15 6.63
N PRO A 120 1.01 27.12 5.41
CA PRO A 120 1.39 25.90 4.74
C PRO A 120 2.28 24.98 5.62
N PRO A 121 1.89 23.71 5.87
CA PRO A 121 2.68 22.76 6.68
C PRO A 121 3.93 22.26 5.94
N ILE A 122 3.90 22.34 4.61
CA ILE A 122 5.00 22.06 3.68
C ILE A 122 5.07 23.18 2.65
N GLU A 123 6.09 23.21 1.82
CA GLU A 123 6.19 24.14 0.69
C GLU A 123 5.03 23.89 -0.30
N GLU A 124 4.41 24.98 -0.76
CA GLU A 124 3.29 24.92 -1.72
C GLU A 124 3.72 24.24 -3.03
N GLY A 125 2.81 23.49 -3.64
CA GLY A 125 3.06 22.72 -4.85
C GLY A 125 3.93 21.47 -4.64
N ARG A 126 4.30 21.13 -3.41
CA ARG A 126 5.18 20.02 -3.09
C ARG A 126 4.45 18.75 -2.68
N PHE A 127 5.13 17.65 -2.96
CA PHE A 127 4.87 16.35 -2.37
C PHE A 127 6.11 15.91 -1.57
N VAL A 128 5.93 15.71 -0.27
CA VAL A 128 6.96 15.21 0.65
C VAL A 128 6.75 13.71 0.85
N LEU A 129 7.67 12.90 0.28
CA LEU A 129 7.60 11.45 0.35
C LEU A 129 7.99 10.91 1.74
N MET A 130 9.07 11.44 2.33
CA MET A 130 9.56 11.05 3.64
C MET A 130 10.28 12.22 4.32
N ASP A 131 9.72 12.74 5.40
CA ASP A 131 10.42 13.71 6.23
C ASP A 131 10.77 13.10 7.59
N TYR A 132 12.00 12.63 7.71
CA TYR A 132 12.55 12.04 8.93
C TYR A 132 13.17 13.05 9.90
N ARG A 133 13.00 14.36 9.68
CA ARG A 133 13.44 15.36 10.66
C ARG A 133 12.71 15.12 11.98
N CYS A 134 13.46 15.05 13.08
CA CYS A 134 12.96 14.61 14.37
C CYS A 134 13.18 15.65 15.49
N ASP A 135 13.38 16.92 15.13
CA ASP A 135 13.61 18.02 16.05
C ASP A 135 12.40 18.37 16.95
N HIS A 136 11.24 17.82 16.63
CA HIS A 136 10.01 17.88 17.43
C HIS A 136 9.94 16.81 18.53
N LEU A 137 10.80 15.78 18.46
CA LEU A 137 10.79 14.65 19.40
C LEU A 137 11.75 14.88 20.57
N SER A 138 11.35 14.48 21.77
CA SER A 138 12.22 14.40 22.94
C SER A 138 13.30 13.33 22.78
N ALA A 139 14.33 13.37 23.62
CA ALA A 139 15.39 12.35 23.61
C ALA A 139 14.86 10.94 23.87
N ALA A 140 13.83 10.78 24.71
CA ALA A 140 13.18 9.50 24.97
C ALA A 140 12.43 8.98 23.73
N GLN A 141 11.65 9.85 23.07
CA GLN A 141 10.88 9.48 21.89
C GLN A 141 11.77 9.10 20.69
N ARG A 142 13.00 9.61 20.60
CA ARG A 142 13.97 9.22 19.58
C ARG A 142 14.52 7.80 19.76
N GLN A 143 14.30 7.18 20.92
CA GLN A 143 14.62 5.76 21.15
C GLN A 143 13.47 4.82 20.80
N GLU A 144 12.29 5.37 20.57
CA GLU A 144 11.14 4.62 20.11
C GLU A 144 11.22 4.38 18.60
N PRO A 145 10.37 3.48 18.03
CA PRO A 145 10.31 3.27 16.59
C PRO A 145 10.14 4.57 15.81
N PRO A 146 10.98 4.81 14.78
CA PRO A 146 10.96 6.06 14.05
C PRO A 146 9.70 6.21 13.20
N THR A 147 9.28 7.47 13.03
CA THR A 147 8.19 7.86 12.14
C THR A 147 8.65 9.01 11.24
N PHE A 148 7.94 9.24 10.17
CA PHE A 148 8.21 10.30 9.21
C PHE A 148 6.92 10.99 8.78
N LEU A 149 7.02 12.23 8.33
CA LEU A 149 5.91 12.92 7.69
C LEU A 149 5.84 12.53 6.22
N TYR A 150 4.64 12.20 5.77
CA TYR A 150 4.22 12.10 4.38
C TYR A 150 3.20 13.21 4.14
N ALA A 151 3.39 14.07 3.12
CA ALA A 151 2.54 15.24 2.99
C ALA A 151 2.42 15.71 1.53
N MET A 152 1.25 16.29 1.21
CA MET A 152 0.90 16.76 -0.12
C MET A 152 0.20 18.10 -0.03
N ASP A 153 0.54 19.03 -0.92
CA ASP A 153 -0.31 20.15 -1.26
C ASP A 153 -1.38 19.68 -2.25
N LEU A 154 -2.64 19.77 -1.84
CA LEU A 154 -3.81 19.40 -2.66
C LEU A 154 -4.42 20.59 -3.40
N GLY A 155 -3.78 21.78 -3.36
CA GLY A 155 -4.32 23.02 -3.91
C GLY A 155 -5.38 23.68 -3.02
N ASP A 156 -5.78 24.91 -3.39
CA ASP A 156 -6.83 25.67 -2.69
C ASP A 156 -6.63 25.78 -1.16
N GLU A 157 -5.36 25.91 -0.72
CA GLU A 157 -4.97 25.96 0.70
C GLU A 157 -5.31 24.68 1.49
N VAL A 158 -5.59 23.58 0.81
CA VAL A 158 -5.84 22.27 1.41
C VAL A 158 -4.57 21.43 1.32
N PHE A 159 -4.18 20.86 2.45
CA PHE A 159 -3.02 19.96 2.52
C PHE A 159 -3.41 18.62 3.16
N PHE A 160 -2.75 17.57 2.72
CA PHE A 160 -2.70 16.29 3.42
C PHE A 160 -1.38 16.20 4.18
N VAL A 161 -1.45 15.90 5.47
CA VAL A 161 -0.29 15.63 6.33
C VAL A 161 -0.50 14.34 7.09
N GLU A 162 0.48 13.46 7.08
CA GLU A 162 0.39 12.14 7.67
C GLU A 162 1.69 11.78 8.40
N GLU A 163 1.59 11.38 9.65
CA GLU A 163 2.70 10.77 10.39
C GLU A 163 2.65 9.26 10.20
N THR A 164 3.68 8.72 9.58
CA THR A 164 3.75 7.33 9.13
C THR A 164 4.90 6.59 9.81
N SER A 165 4.66 5.36 10.24
CA SER A 165 5.71 4.44 10.68
C SER A 165 6.18 3.56 9.53
N LEU A 166 7.39 2.98 9.65
CA LEU A 166 7.67 1.75 8.93
C LEU A 166 6.94 0.56 9.57
N ALA A 167 7.05 -0.61 8.91
CA ALA A 167 6.44 -1.82 9.41
C ALA A 167 7.00 -2.23 10.77
N LEU A 168 6.10 -2.55 11.70
CA LEU A 168 6.40 -3.06 13.03
C LEU A 168 5.39 -4.12 13.45
N ALA A 169 5.78 -5.02 14.34
CA ALA A 169 4.93 -6.03 14.92
C ALA A 169 4.99 -5.96 16.46
N PRO A 170 3.95 -5.41 17.14
CA PRO A 170 2.73 -4.80 16.59
C PRO A 170 3.01 -3.46 15.90
N GLY A 171 2.11 -3.04 15.00
CA GLY A 171 2.16 -1.71 14.36
C GLY A 171 2.09 -0.56 15.38
N VAL A 172 2.63 0.60 15.01
CA VAL A 172 2.57 1.79 15.88
C VAL A 172 1.12 2.19 16.11
N ARG A 173 0.81 2.56 17.35
CA ARG A 173 -0.56 2.89 17.76
C ARG A 173 -1.00 4.24 17.20
N TYR A 174 -2.30 4.37 16.97
CA TYR A 174 -2.97 5.59 16.52
C TYR A 174 -2.62 6.82 17.36
N ASP A 175 -2.73 6.70 18.68
CA ASP A 175 -2.50 7.81 19.61
C ASP A 175 -1.05 8.32 19.58
N VAL A 176 -0.09 7.44 19.36
CA VAL A 176 1.32 7.79 19.21
C VAL A 176 1.54 8.58 17.92
N LEU A 177 0.99 8.13 16.80
CA LEU A 177 1.14 8.80 15.51
C LEU A 177 0.44 10.17 15.52
N LYS A 178 -0.77 10.24 16.06
CA LYS A 178 -1.52 11.50 16.24
C LYS A 178 -0.74 12.51 17.08
N GLN A 179 -0.19 12.07 18.22
CA GLN A 179 0.62 12.92 19.07
C GLN A 179 1.88 13.43 18.34
N ARG A 180 2.57 12.56 17.59
CA ARG A 180 3.79 12.95 16.87
C ARG A 180 3.51 13.93 15.74
N LEU A 181 2.41 13.74 15.01
CA LEU A 181 1.98 14.70 14.00
C LEU A 181 1.72 16.07 14.63
N GLN A 182 0.99 16.13 15.76
CA GLN A 182 0.73 17.36 16.46
C GLN A 182 2.03 18.04 16.91
N GLN A 183 2.95 17.30 17.56
CA GLN A 183 4.24 17.83 17.99
C GLN A 183 5.07 18.40 16.82
N ARG A 184 5.02 17.73 15.65
CA ARG A 184 5.71 18.18 14.43
C ARG A 184 5.12 19.49 13.91
N LEU A 185 3.79 19.61 13.88
CA LEU A 185 3.10 20.84 13.47
C LEU A 185 3.37 21.97 14.45
N ASP A 186 3.26 21.72 15.76
CA ASP A 186 3.55 22.69 16.82
C ASP A 186 5.00 23.22 16.72
N ARG A 187 5.96 22.32 16.50
CA ARG A 187 7.37 22.68 16.30
C ARG A 187 7.58 23.60 15.10
N ARG A 188 6.77 23.47 14.07
CA ARG A 188 6.76 24.34 12.88
C ARG A 188 5.90 25.59 13.07
N GLY A 189 5.19 25.73 14.19
CA GLY A 189 4.22 26.80 14.44
C GLY A 189 3.06 26.78 13.45
N VAL A 190 2.58 25.58 13.12
CA VAL A 190 1.45 25.32 12.22
C VAL A 190 0.30 24.79 13.05
N GLU A 191 -0.88 25.39 12.92
CA GLU A 191 -2.10 24.95 13.57
C GLU A 191 -3.06 24.39 12.52
N ILE A 192 -3.79 23.32 12.85
CA ILE A 192 -4.89 22.81 12.03
C ILE A 192 -6.08 23.71 12.28
N THR A 193 -6.53 24.46 11.26
CA THR A 193 -7.66 25.38 11.38
C THR A 193 -8.98 24.74 10.97
N GLU A 194 -8.93 23.72 10.07
CA GLU A 194 -10.08 22.97 9.64
C GLU A 194 -9.66 21.52 9.33
N VAL A 195 -10.41 20.55 9.81
CA VAL A 195 -10.28 19.13 9.46
C VAL A 195 -11.37 18.77 8.45
N ILE A 196 -10.96 18.47 7.21
CA ILE A 196 -11.87 17.99 6.16
C ILE A 196 -12.00 16.47 6.25
N HIS A 197 -10.88 15.78 6.46
CA HIS A 197 -10.84 14.33 6.62
C HIS A 197 -9.73 13.93 7.58
N GLU A 198 -9.99 12.94 8.41
CA GLU A 198 -9.03 12.33 9.32
C GLU A 198 -8.99 10.83 9.03
N GLU A 199 -7.79 10.26 8.92
CA GLU A 199 -7.65 8.83 8.65
C GLU A 199 -6.62 8.16 9.53
N PHE A 200 -6.84 6.88 9.75
CA PHE A 200 -5.86 5.97 10.32
C PHE A 200 -5.74 4.73 9.44
N CYS A 201 -4.54 4.50 8.94
CA CYS A 201 -4.21 3.34 8.14
C CYS A 201 -3.36 2.35 8.93
N LEU A 202 -3.68 1.06 8.79
CA LEU A 202 -2.85 -0.04 9.26
C LEU A 202 -2.97 -1.19 8.27
N PHE A 203 -1.90 -1.50 7.56
CA PHE A 203 -1.89 -2.58 6.57
C PHE A 203 -0.64 -3.45 6.68
N PRO A 204 -0.75 -4.77 6.37
CA PRO A 204 0.36 -5.70 6.53
C PRO A 204 1.42 -5.49 5.46
N MET A 205 2.69 -5.49 5.89
CA MET A 205 3.84 -5.33 5.00
C MET A 205 4.56 -6.65 4.72
N ASN A 206 4.58 -7.56 5.70
CA ASN A 206 5.28 -8.85 5.59
C ASN A 206 4.33 -10.03 5.47
N LEU A 207 3.12 -9.83 4.93
CA LEU A 207 2.17 -10.91 4.76
C LEU A 207 2.77 -11.99 3.83
N PRO A 208 2.76 -13.28 4.23
CA PRO A 208 3.30 -14.33 3.38
C PRO A 208 2.53 -14.46 2.08
N LEU A 209 3.21 -14.91 1.04
CA LEU A 209 2.53 -15.26 -0.21
C LEU A 209 1.50 -16.36 0.05
N PRO A 210 0.33 -16.30 -0.60
CA PRO A 210 -0.67 -17.36 -0.53
C PRO A 210 -0.11 -18.72 -0.98
N ASP A 211 -0.69 -19.79 -0.44
CA ASP A 211 -0.54 -21.12 -1.04
C ASP A 211 -1.11 -21.07 -2.47
N ARG A 212 -0.26 -21.25 -3.48
CA ARG A 212 -0.65 -21.18 -4.88
C ARG A 212 -1.28 -22.48 -5.40
N ASN A 213 -1.32 -23.53 -4.55
CA ASN A 213 -2.00 -24.81 -4.84
C ASN A 213 -3.39 -24.84 -4.20
N GLN A 214 -4.17 -23.76 -4.34
CA GLN A 214 -5.53 -23.66 -3.83
C GLN A 214 -6.51 -23.32 -4.94
N PRO A 215 -7.80 -23.74 -4.83
CA PRO A 215 -8.78 -23.58 -5.91
C PRO A 215 -9.34 -22.16 -6.01
N VAL A 216 -9.07 -21.30 -5.04
CA VAL A 216 -9.45 -19.89 -5.05
C VAL A 216 -8.23 -19.08 -5.48
N LEU A 217 -8.40 -18.26 -6.50
CA LEU A 217 -7.41 -17.27 -6.91
C LEU A 217 -7.61 -16.01 -6.09
N ALA A 218 -6.57 -15.22 -5.87
CA ALA A 218 -6.71 -13.93 -5.22
C ALA A 218 -6.11 -12.80 -6.06
N PHE A 219 -6.49 -11.55 -5.72
CA PHE A 219 -5.93 -10.33 -6.29
C PHE A 219 -5.80 -9.24 -5.23
N GLY A 220 -4.88 -8.31 -5.41
CA GLY A 220 -4.66 -7.21 -4.47
C GLY A 220 -4.11 -7.67 -3.12
N GLY A 221 -4.63 -7.10 -2.03
CA GLY A 221 -4.23 -7.46 -0.67
C GLY A 221 -4.44 -8.94 -0.34
N ALA A 222 -5.50 -9.55 -0.89
CA ALA A 222 -5.76 -10.97 -0.75
C ALA A 222 -4.65 -11.83 -1.37
N ALA A 223 -3.97 -11.35 -2.40
CA ALA A 223 -2.85 -12.01 -3.05
C ALA A 223 -1.47 -11.60 -2.53
N SER A 224 -1.38 -10.85 -1.43
CA SER A 224 -0.14 -10.29 -0.86
C SER A 224 0.62 -9.39 -1.85
N MET A 225 -0.11 -8.56 -2.62
CA MET A 225 0.47 -7.69 -3.64
C MET A 225 0.96 -6.34 -3.09
N VAL A 226 0.82 -6.07 -1.80
CA VAL A 226 1.46 -4.92 -1.15
C VAL A 226 2.98 -5.07 -1.28
N HIS A 227 3.65 -4.03 -1.78
CA HIS A 227 5.09 -4.07 -1.99
C HIS A 227 5.83 -3.96 -0.64
N PRO A 228 6.62 -4.95 -0.23
CA PRO A 228 7.18 -5.00 1.11
C PRO A 228 8.12 -3.85 1.47
N ALA A 229 8.79 -3.27 0.47
CA ALA A 229 9.74 -2.18 0.71
C ALA A 229 9.09 -0.79 0.75
N SER A 230 7.90 -0.60 0.13
CA SER A 230 7.31 0.72 -0.04
C SER A 230 5.86 0.86 0.43
N GLY A 231 5.15 -0.26 0.69
CA GLY A 231 3.72 -0.24 1.02
C GLY A 231 2.78 0.01 -0.17
N TYR A 232 3.30 0.41 -1.33
CA TYR A 232 2.49 0.67 -2.50
C TYR A 232 1.93 -0.62 -3.11
N MET A 233 0.72 -0.53 -3.67
CA MET A 233 0.06 -1.66 -4.32
C MET A 233 -0.53 -1.30 -5.68
N VAL A 234 -1.06 -0.09 -5.87
CA VAL A 234 -1.84 0.30 -7.07
C VAL A 234 -1.06 0.08 -8.37
N GLY A 235 0.21 0.49 -8.43
CA GLY A 235 1.03 0.27 -9.61
C GLY A 235 1.21 -1.21 -9.96
N SER A 236 1.33 -2.07 -8.95
CA SER A 236 1.39 -3.54 -9.15
C SER A 236 0.06 -4.10 -9.66
N LEU A 237 -1.08 -3.60 -9.17
CA LEU A 237 -2.40 -4.00 -9.64
C LEU A 237 -2.57 -3.67 -11.13
N LEU A 238 -2.26 -2.44 -11.51
CA LEU A 238 -2.40 -1.96 -12.89
C LEU A 238 -1.48 -2.70 -13.87
N ARG A 239 -0.25 -3.03 -13.48
CA ARG A 239 0.69 -3.76 -14.33
C ARG A 239 0.35 -5.24 -14.45
N ARG A 240 -0.11 -5.90 -13.38
CA ARG A 240 -0.29 -7.36 -13.33
C ARG A 240 -1.72 -7.81 -13.62
N GLY A 241 -2.69 -6.88 -13.52
CA GLY A 241 -4.10 -7.17 -13.83
C GLY A 241 -4.32 -7.65 -15.25
N PRO A 242 -3.77 -7.00 -16.30
CA PRO A 242 -3.91 -7.45 -17.70
C PRO A 242 -3.37 -8.86 -17.95
N ASP A 243 -2.20 -9.19 -17.41
CA ASP A 243 -1.59 -10.53 -17.56
C ASP A 243 -2.45 -11.60 -16.90
N LEU A 244 -2.97 -11.31 -15.70
CA LEU A 244 -3.89 -12.20 -15.00
C LEU A 244 -5.19 -12.39 -15.78
N ALA A 245 -5.77 -11.31 -16.30
CA ALA A 245 -6.99 -11.36 -17.10
C ALA A 245 -6.79 -12.20 -18.38
N GLN A 246 -5.69 -12.00 -19.07
CA GLN A 246 -5.34 -12.77 -20.26
C GLN A 246 -5.17 -14.26 -19.95
N ALA A 247 -4.41 -14.60 -18.92
CA ALA A 247 -4.15 -15.99 -18.53
C ALA A 247 -5.44 -16.71 -18.11
N THR A 248 -6.29 -16.05 -17.33
CA THR A 248 -7.58 -16.62 -16.89
C THR A 248 -8.57 -16.75 -18.05
N SER A 249 -8.62 -15.79 -18.96
CA SER A 249 -9.47 -15.85 -20.16
C SER A 249 -9.11 -17.04 -21.06
N VAL A 250 -7.81 -17.21 -21.35
CA VAL A 250 -7.32 -18.35 -22.13
C VAL A 250 -7.64 -19.68 -21.44
N ALA A 251 -7.44 -19.75 -20.12
CA ALA A 251 -7.74 -20.97 -19.38
C ALA A 251 -9.24 -21.30 -19.35
N LEU A 252 -10.10 -20.29 -19.19
CA LEU A 252 -11.57 -20.44 -19.19
C LEU A 252 -12.13 -20.87 -20.56
N ALA A 253 -11.42 -20.58 -21.65
CA ALA A 253 -11.81 -21.07 -22.99
C ALA A 253 -11.73 -22.59 -23.09
N ASN A 254 -10.98 -23.27 -22.22
CA ASN A 254 -10.93 -24.73 -22.17
C ASN A 254 -12.01 -25.27 -21.20
N PRO A 255 -13.09 -25.91 -21.70
CA PRO A 255 -14.17 -26.40 -20.85
C PRO A 255 -13.79 -27.59 -19.97
N SER A 256 -12.68 -28.30 -20.30
CA SER A 256 -12.22 -29.46 -19.51
C SER A 256 -11.45 -29.08 -18.24
N LEU A 257 -11.03 -27.81 -18.08
CA LEU A 257 -10.34 -27.37 -16.89
C LEU A 257 -11.33 -27.11 -15.75
N GLY A 258 -11.15 -27.82 -14.63
CA GLY A 258 -11.86 -27.52 -13.39
C GLY A 258 -11.26 -26.35 -12.61
N SER A 259 -11.98 -25.88 -11.59
CA SER A 259 -11.62 -24.70 -10.78
C SER A 259 -10.19 -24.70 -10.27
N ALA A 260 -9.69 -25.82 -9.76
CA ALA A 260 -8.33 -25.90 -9.25
C ALA A 260 -7.29 -25.65 -10.34
N ALA A 261 -7.47 -26.21 -11.53
CA ALA A 261 -6.55 -26.00 -12.66
C ALA A 261 -6.63 -24.57 -13.19
N LEU A 262 -7.82 -23.98 -13.25
CA LEU A 262 -8.04 -22.59 -13.64
C LEU A 262 -7.35 -21.63 -12.64
N ALA A 263 -7.55 -21.84 -11.34
CA ALA A 263 -6.90 -21.04 -10.31
C ALA A 263 -5.37 -21.16 -10.38
N GLN A 264 -4.84 -22.36 -10.64
CA GLN A 264 -3.40 -22.57 -10.79
C GLN A 264 -2.81 -21.77 -11.96
N ARG A 265 -3.50 -21.67 -13.10
CA ARG A 265 -3.08 -20.83 -14.23
C ARG A 265 -3.04 -19.34 -13.84
N GLY A 266 -4.06 -18.88 -13.11
CA GLY A 266 -4.08 -17.51 -12.58
C GLY A 266 -2.95 -17.25 -11.59
N TRP A 267 -2.69 -18.16 -10.67
CA TRP A 267 -1.59 -18.03 -9.70
C TRP A 267 -0.21 -17.99 -10.39
N GLN A 268 0.01 -18.80 -11.44
CA GLN A 268 1.25 -18.79 -12.22
C GLN A 268 1.47 -17.46 -12.94
N ALA A 269 0.40 -16.88 -13.49
CA ALA A 269 0.47 -15.57 -14.14
C ALA A 269 0.67 -14.44 -13.13
N LEU A 270 -0.02 -14.48 -11.99
CA LEU A 270 0.06 -13.46 -10.96
C LEU A 270 1.40 -13.49 -10.20
N TRP A 271 1.91 -14.67 -9.88
CA TRP A 271 3.14 -14.90 -9.14
C TRP A 271 4.09 -15.86 -9.90
N PRO A 272 4.65 -15.43 -11.05
CA PRO A 272 5.72 -16.17 -11.71
C PRO A 272 6.96 -16.25 -10.80
N VAL A 273 7.85 -17.19 -11.07
CA VAL A 273 8.99 -17.51 -10.20
C VAL A 273 9.84 -16.27 -9.91
N GLU A 274 10.08 -15.43 -10.91
CA GLU A 274 10.89 -14.20 -10.77
C GLU A 274 10.29 -13.23 -9.77
N LEU A 275 8.96 -13.03 -9.80
CA LEU A 275 8.27 -12.15 -8.85
C LEU A 275 8.22 -12.75 -7.44
N VAL A 276 8.16 -14.07 -7.33
CA VAL A 276 8.26 -14.76 -6.03
C VAL A 276 9.63 -14.54 -5.40
N LEU A 277 10.70 -14.75 -6.15
CA LEU A 277 12.07 -14.53 -5.68
C LEU A 277 12.32 -13.08 -5.30
N ARG A 278 11.85 -12.14 -6.14
CA ARG A 278 11.92 -10.70 -5.85
C ARG A 278 11.17 -10.33 -4.57
N HIS A 279 9.96 -10.86 -4.40
CA HIS A 279 9.17 -10.65 -3.19
C HIS A 279 9.89 -11.18 -1.94
N GLN A 280 10.51 -12.36 -2.00
CA GLN A 280 11.29 -12.92 -0.90
C GLN A 280 12.50 -12.05 -0.53
N LEU A 281 13.19 -11.50 -1.55
CA LEU A 281 14.29 -10.55 -1.32
C LEU A 281 13.81 -9.29 -0.61
N TYR A 282 12.68 -8.71 -1.03
CA TYR A 282 12.10 -7.54 -0.38
C TYR A 282 11.63 -7.83 1.04
N GLN A 283 11.06 -9.01 1.30
CA GLN A 283 10.69 -9.45 2.65
C GLN A 283 11.92 -9.58 3.55
N PHE A 284 13.01 -10.13 3.03
CA PHE A 284 14.28 -10.18 3.75
C PHE A 284 14.80 -8.78 4.10
N GLY A 285 14.79 -7.86 3.13
CA GLY A 285 15.17 -6.45 3.33
C GLY A 285 14.31 -5.76 4.37
N LEU A 286 12.99 -5.92 4.30
CA LEU A 286 12.05 -5.39 5.29
C LEU A 286 12.36 -5.92 6.70
N GLY A 287 12.64 -7.22 6.83
CA GLY A 287 13.02 -7.83 8.11
C GLY A 287 14.27 -7.19 8.73
N ARG A 288 15.21 -6.71 7.90
CA ARG A 288 16.39 -5.96 8.37
C ARG A 288 16.03 -4.53 8.77
N LEU A 289 15.23 -3.83 7.96
CA LEU A 289 14.81 -2.46 8.23
C LEU A 289 14.02 -2.34 9.54
N MET A 290 13.18 -3.30 9.87
CA MET A 290 12.44 -3.33 11.15
C MET A 290 13.34 -3.35 12.39
N GLY A 291 14.58 -3.80 12.27
CA GLY A 291 15.56 -3.79 13.34
C GLY A 291 16.43 -2.53 13.41
N PHE A 292 16.26 -1.57 12.51
CA PHE A 292 17.06 -0.35 12.48
C PHE A 292 16.58 0.67 13.51
N ASN A 293 17.52 1.30 14.19
CA ASN A 293 17.22 2.52 14.95
C ASN A 293 17.04 3.71 14.00
N GLU A 294 16.58 4.82 14.53
CA GLU A 294 16.28 6.03 13.77
C GLU A 294 17.50 6.53 12.95
N ALA A 295 18.68 6.58 13.53
CA ALA A 295 19.88 7.09 12.86
C ALA A 295 20.29 6.19 11.68
N LEU A 296 20.28 4.86 11.89
CA LEU A 296 20.61 3.89 10.84
C LEU A 296 19.58 3.89 9.73
N LEU A 297 18.29 4.04 10.07
CA LEU A 297 17.21 4.11 9.11
C LEU A 297 17.34 5.35 8.20
N ARG A 298 17.59 6.52 8.78
CA ARG A 298 17.82 7.76 8.01
C ARG A 298 19.01 7.65 7.08
N THR A 299 20.13 7.11 7.60
CA THR A 299 21.33 6.88 6.79
C THR A 299 21.06 5.89 5.66
N HIS A 300 20.29 4.83 5.93
CA HIS A 300 19.90 3.85 4.91
C HIS A 300 19.12 4.51 3.78
N PHE A 301 18.06 5.27 4.07
CA PHE A 301 17.27 5.92 3.03
C PHE A 301 18.04 7.02 2.30
N ALA A 302 18.85 7.81 3.00
CA ALA A 302 19.72 8.79 2.36
C ALA A 302 20.68 8.14 1.35
N THR A 303 21.29 7.00 1.72
CA THR A 303 22.16 6.22 0.85
C THR A 303 21.39 5.60 -0.31
N PHE A 304 20.23 4.98 -0.02
CA PHE A 304 19.39 4.32 -1.03
C PHE A 304 18.96 5.29 -2.12
N PHE A 305 18.44 6.45 -1.75
CA PHE A 305 17.99 7.45 -2.73
C PHE A 305 19.13 8.25 -3.37
N SER A 306 20.39 8.13 -2.90
CA SER A 306 21.56 8.67 -3.59
C SER A 306 22.07 7.77 -4.72
N LEU A 307 21.59 6.52 -4.81
CA LEU A 307 21.92 5.63 -5.92
C LEU A 307 21.32 6.17 -7.22
N PRO A 308 21.92 5.82 -8.38
CA PRO A 308 21.33 6.13 -9.68
C PRO A 308 19.87 5.64 -9.74
N ARG A 309 19.02 6.44 -10.38
CA ARG A 309 17.57 6.18 -10.44
C ARG A 309 17.23 4.78 -10.98
N GLU A 310 18.02 4.30 -11.93
CA GLU A 310 17.86 2.98 -12.56
C GLU A 310 18.04 1.82 -11.56
N GLU A 311 18.80 2.06 -10.49
CA GLU A 311 19.10 1.04 -9.47
C GLU A 311 17.93 0.78 -8.50
N TRP A 312 17.06 1.78 -8.31
CA TRP A 312 15.97 1.67 -7.33
C TRP A 312 14.57 1.83 -7.92
N PHE A 313 14.44 2.30 -9.15
CA PHE A 313 13.14 2.56 -9.79
C PHE A 313 12.79 1.53 -10.90
N GLY A 314 13.74 0.68 -11.31
CA GLY A 314 13.62 -0.29 -12.42
C GLY A 314 12.68 -1.48 -12.17
#